data_62b808a4c1c69c1ed9c5aa32bff59f64
#
_entry.id   62b808a4c1c69c1ed9c5aa32bff59f64
#
_cell.length_a   1.000
_cell.length_b   1.000
_cell.length_c   1.000
_cell.angle_alpha   90.00
_cell.angle_beta   90.00
_cell.angle_gamma   90.00
#
_symmetry.space_group_name_H-M   'P 1'
#
loop_
_entity.id
_entity.type
_entity.pdbx_description
1 polymer ?
#
loop_
_entity_poly.entity_id
_entity_poly.type
_entity_poly.pdbx_seq_one_letter_code
_entity_poly.pdbx_strand_id
1 'polypeptide(L)' 'MTTNDGTIKRITDKGFGFIATMDGTEYFFHRSACASTPFDALREGQPVSFTVGQGPKGPRAENVTARNGQE' A
#
# COMPACT_ATOMS: atom_id res chain seq x y z
N MET A 1 -11.48 -4.81 -11.92
CA MET A 1 -10.80 -4.95 -10.77
C MET A 1 -9.40 -5.30 -10.97
N THR A 2 -8.52 -4.43 -10.67
CA THR A 2 -7.12 -4.63 -10.92
C THR A 2 -6.35 -4.50 -9.63
N THR A 3 -5.62 -5.55 -9.30
CA THR A 3 -4.75 -5.53 -8.14
C THR A 3 -3.35 -5.21 -8.63
N ASN A 4 -2.74 -4.24 -8.00
CA ASN A 4 -1.38 -3.84 -8.33
C ASN A 4 -0.43 -4.31 -7.25
N ASP A 5 0.81 -4.54 -7.65
CA ASP A 5 1.85 -4.94 -6.72
C ASP A 5 2.80 -3.79 -6.51
N GLY A 6 3.23 -3.63 -5.30
CA GLY A 6 4.19 -2.60 -4.97
C GLY A 6 4.96 -2.96 -3.73
N THR A 7 5.78 -2.02 -3.29
CA THR A 7 6.60 -2.20 -2.11
C THR A 7 6.41 -0.98 -1.23
N ILE A 8 6.31 -1.20 0.06
CA ILE A 8 6.18 -0.10 1.00
C ILE A 8 7.46 0.71 0.96
N LYS A 9 7.34 1.96 0.57
CA LYS A 9 8.49 2.84 0.52
C LYS A 9 8.69 3.56 1.85
N ARG A 10 7.58 3.92 2.49
CA ARG A 10 7.66 4.66 3.72
C ARG A 10 6.42 4.40 4.55
N ILE A 11 6.63 4.31 5.85
CA ILE A 11 5.55 4.17 6.81
C ILE A 11 5.78 5.20 7.90
N THR A 12 4.73 5.92 8.27
CA THR A 12 4.83 6.87 9.35
C THR A 12 4.01 6.37 10.52
N ASP A 13 4.32 6.85 11.69
CA ASP A 13 3.57 6.49 12.88
C ASP A 13 2.29 7.29 13.02
N LYS A 14 1.99 8.11 12.03
CA LYS A 14 0.74 8.87 12.02
C LYS A 14 -0.39 8.12 11.33
N GLY A 15 -0.13 6.91 10.87
CA GLY A 15 -1.16 6.08 10.29
C GLY A 15 -1.26 6.15 8.78
N PHE A 16 -0.21 6.56 8.09
CA PHE A 16 -0.22 6.56 6.63
C PHE A 16 1.14 6.15 6.11
N GLY A 17 1.19 5.83 4.84
CA GLY A 17 2.44 5.44 4.22
C GLY A 17 2.37 5.61 2.72
N PHE A 18 3.45 5.21 2.07
CA PHE A 18 3.57 5.31 0.61
C PHE A 18 4.03 3.98 0.05
N ILE A 19 3.46 3.61 -1.07
CA ILE A 19 3.80 2.38 -1.78
C ILE A 19 4.40 2.77 -3.11
N ALA A 20 5.55 2.21 -3.44
CA ALA A 20 6.20 2.44 -4.72
C ALA A 20 5.99 1.22 -5.60
N THR A 21 5.64 1.45 -6.85
CA THR A 21 5.47 0.39 -7.82
C THR A 21 6.69 0.30 -8.72
N MET A 22 6.73 -0.75 -9.52
CA MET A 22 7.89 -0.99 -10.37
C MET A 22 8.09 0.09 -11.43
N ASP A 23 7.01 0.76 -11.79
CA ASP A 23 7.11 1.81 -12.80
C ASP A 23 7.48 3.16 -12.21
N GLY A 24 7.79 3.20 -10.92
CA GLY A 24 8.22 4.43 -10.27
C GLY A 24 7.10 5.28 -9.71
N THR A 25 5.88 4.82 -9.80
CA THR A 25 4.74 5.56 -9.26
C THR A 25 4.62 5.32 -7.77
N GLU A 26 4.35 6.36 -7.02
CA GLU A 26 4.13 6.24 -5.60
C GLU A 26 2.67 6.51 -5.29
N TYR A 27 2.11 5.67 -4.41
CA TYR A 27 0.72 5.80 -3.99
C TYR A 27 0.65 6.01 -2.51
N PHE A 28 -0.15 6.98 -2.13
CA PHE A 28 -0.44 7.23 -0.73
C PHE A 28 -1.48 6.22 -0.24
N PHE A 29 -1.32 5.76 0.99
CA PHE A 29 -2.34 4.93 1.61
C PHE A 29 -2.44 5.28 3.08
N HIS A 30 -3.64 5.14 3.60
CA HIS A 30 -3.92 5.38 5.01
C HIS A 30 -4.15 4.02 5.68
N ARG A 31 -3.98 3.97 6.99
CA ARG A 31 -4.16 2.71 7.69
C ARG A 31 -5.57 2.15 7.49
N SER A 32 -6.55 3.00 7.24
CA SER A 32 -7.90 2.54 6.98
C SER A 32 -8.01 1.83 5.63
N ALA A 33 -7.01 1.96 4.78
CA ALA A 33 -6.98 1.27 3.50
C ALA A 33 -6.41 -0.14 3.61
N CYS A 34 -5.89 -0.52 4.76
CA CYS A 34 -5.38 -1.86 4.94
C CYS A 34 -6.54 -2.83 5.11
N ALA A 35 -6.59 -3.83 4.25
CA ALA A 35 -7.73 -4.75 4.23
C ALA A 35 -7.53 -5.89 5.20
N SER A 36 -6.70 -6.86 4.85
CA SER A 36 -6.54 -8.02 5.69
C SER A 36 -5.30 -7.97 6.56
N THR A 37 -4.39 -7.05 6.27
CA THR A 37 -3.17 -6.93 7.07
C THR A 37 -3.24 -5.64 7.88
N PRO A 38 -3.08 -5.71 9.18
CA PRO A 38 -3.11 -4.47 9.98
C PRO A 38 -1.94 -3.57 9.62
N PHE A 39 -2.19 -2.28 9.70
CA PHE A 39 -1.18 -1.30 9.36
C PHE A 39 0.11 -1.52 10.16
N ASP A 40 -0.05 -1.90 11.42
CA ASP A 40 1.11 -2.06 12.30
C ASP A 40 1.99 -3.24 11.90
N ALA A 41 1.47 -4.15 11.09
CA ALA A 41 2.24 -5.29 10.62
C ALA A 41 3.04 -4.96 9.37
N LEU A 42 2.79 -3.83 8.76
CA LEU A 42 3.49 -3.44 7.53
C LEU A 42 4.82 -2.79 7.88
N ARG A 43 5.79 -3.01 7.04
CA ARG A 43 7.12 -2.46 7.25
C ARG A 43 7.67 -1.92 5.94
N GLU A 44 8.59 -0.99 6.04
CA GLU A 44 9.26 -0.45 4.86
C GLU A 44 10.01 -1.57 4.16
N GLY A 45 9.89 -1.59 2.84
CA GLY A 45 10.50 -2.63 2.04
C GLY A 45 9.64 -3.86 1.85
N GLN A 46 8.49 -3.90 2.46
CA GLN A 46 7.64 -5.08 2.38
C GLN A 46 6.80 -5.07 1.10
N PRO A 47 6.75 -6.18 0.37
CA PRO A 47 5.88 -6.24 -0.80
C PRO A 47 4.41 -6.30 -0.40
N VAL A 48 3.59 -5.57 -1.14
CA VAL A 48 2.15 -5.49 -0.87
C VAL A 48 1.39 -5.54 -2.17
N SER A 49 0.12 -5.89 -2.06
CA SER A 49 -0.83 -5.79 -3.16
C SER A 49 -1.89 -4.76 -2.77
N PHE A 50 -2.37 -4.04 -3.75
CA PHE A 50 -3.37 -3.01 -3.48
C PHE A 50 -4.16 -2.73 -4.76
N THR A 51 -5.28 -2.03 -4.60
CA THR A 51 -6.03 -1.52 -5.74
C THR A 51 -5.89 -0.01 -5.75
N VAL A 52 -5.97 0.56 -6.95
CA VAL A 52 -5.87 2.00 -7.10
C VAL A 52 -7.25 2.61 -6.98
N GLY A 53 -7.40 3.54 -6.07
CA GLY A 53 -8.63 4.30 -5.92
C GLY A 53 -8.40 5.74 -6.27
N GLN A 54 -9.49 6.45 -6.48
CA GLN A 54 -9.44 7.88 -6.80
C GLN A 54 -9.91 8.66 -5.59
N GLY A 55 -9.10 9.59 -5.18
CA GLY A 55 -9.47 10.46 -4.08
C GLY A 55 -9.38 11.92 -4.47
N PRO A 56 -9.75 12.82 -3.59
CA PRO A 56 -9.69 14.25 -3.88
C PRO A 56 -8.28 14.73 -4.21
N LYS A 57 -7.30 14.03 -3.71
CA LYS A 57 -5.91 14.41 -3.93
C LYS A 57 -5.22 13.59 -5.01
N GLY A 58 -5.98 12.78 -5.72
CA GLY A 58 -5.43 11.96 -6.78
C GLY A 58 -5.50 10.48 -6.47
N PRO A 59 -4.77 9.67 -7.22
CA PRO A 59 -4.81 8.22 -7.00
C PRO A 59 -4.20 7.84 -5.65
N ARG A 60 -4.77 6.83 -5.04
CA ARG A 60 -4.28 6.33 -3.77
C ARG A 60 -4.46 4.82 -3.75
N ALA A 61 -3.71 4.17 -2.87
CA ALA A 61 -3.82 2.72 -2.71
C ALA A 61 -4.95 2.39 -1.76
N GLU A 62 -5.71 1.37 -2.11
CA GLU A 62 -6.80 0.86 -1.29
C GLU A 62 -6.69 -0.64 -1.21
N ASN A 63 -7.33 -1.23 -0.21
CA ASN A 63 -7.31 -2.67 -0.01
C ASN A 63 -5.88 -3.20 0.04
N VAL A 64 -5.05 -2.50 0.79
CA VAL A 64 -3.64 -2.87 0.89
C VAL A 64 -3.50 -4.16 1.69
N THR A 65 -2.80 -5.12 1.13
CA THR A 65 -2.59 -6.40 1.75
C THR A 65 -1.13 -6.79 1.59
N ALA A 66 -0.51 -7.25 2.66
CA ALA A 66 0.86 -7.68 2.59
C ALA A 66 0.97 -8.93 1.72
N ARG A 67 1.97 -8.95 0.85
CA ARG A 67 2.29 -10.13 0.07
C ARG A 67 3.42 -10.84 0.75
N ASN A 68 3.16 -12.04 1.20
CA ASN A 68 4.17 -12.76 1.90
C ASN A 68 5.09 -13.52 1.00
N GLY A 69 4.84 -13.53 -0.17
CA GLY A 69 5.70 -14.25 -1.03
C GLY A 69 5.79 -15.70 -0.76
N GLN A 70 5.31 -16.22 -0.05
CA GLN A 70 5.50 -17.44 0.17
C GLN A 70 4.87 -18.31 -0.14
N GLU A 71 4.76 -18.53 -0.46
CA GLU A 71 4.34 -19.00 -0.81
C GLU A 71 4.33 -19.28 -1.11
#